data_a22fd5ca8b0ed0c54ab858549b7a30c5
#
_entry.id   a22fd5ca8b0ed0c54ab858549b7a30c5
#
_cell.length_a   1.000
_cell.length_b   1.000
_cell.length_c   1.000
_cell.angle_alpha   90.00
_cell.angle_beta   90.00
_cell.angle_gamma   90.00
#
_symmetry.space_group_name_H-M   'P 1'
#
loop_
_entity.id
_entity.type
_entity.pdbx_description
1 polymer ?
#
loop_
_entity_poly.entity_id
_entity_poly.type
_entity_poly.pdbx_seq_one_letter_code
_entity_poly.pdbx_strand_id
1 'polypeptide(L)'
;MSRSNFSCDAHMFKLKSPYKPTGDQPEAIEKLVAGPAQQVLLGVTGSGKTFTMANVIQTLQKPTLIISHNKTLAAQLYQEFRDYFPENAVSYFVSYYDYYQPEAYIPQSDTYIEKETNINDQIDKLRLAATTNLLTRKDVIVVSSVSCIYNLGSPVEYGKTILELAVGLKITRDQILMRLNDLQYSRSDYSFHRGTYRVRGEIVDICLAYEDSAIRLTHDGAKITKLEKIDPISGTTMNYELKTMNIYPAKHYIAGRDNQAE
;
A
#
# COMPACT_ATOMS: atom_id res chain seq x y z
N MET A 1 3.24 -22.47 16.54
CA MET A 1 3.12 -21.41 15.52
C MET A 1 1.72 -21.49 14.94
N SER A 2 0.79 -20.78 15.53
CA SER A 2 -0.63 -20.79 15.13
C SER A 2 -0.81 -19.77 14.01
N ARG A 3 -1.15 -20.25 12.80
CA ARG A 3 -1.65 -19.37 11.72
C ARG A 3 -3.00 -18.84 12.23
N SER A 4 -3.07 -17.54 12.48
CA SER A 4 -4.32 -16.86 12.77
C SER A 4 -5.31 -17.13 11.63
N ASN A 5 -6.44 -17.77 11.96
CA ASN A 5 -7.57 -17.93 11.07
C ASN A 5 -8.18 -16.54 10.79
N PHE A 6 -7.69 -15.88 9.74
CA PHE A 6 -8.46 -14.81 9.10
C PHE A 6 -9.66 -15.45 8.44
N SER A 7 -10.85 -15.01 8.81
CA SER A 7 -12.11 -15.49 8.22
C SER A 7 -12.05 -15.31 6.69
N CYS A 8 -12.15 -16.39 5.96
CA CYS A 8 -11.93 -16.46 4.51
C CYS A 8 -12.99 -15.71 3.68
N ASP A 9 -14.08 -15.24 4.31
CA ASP A 9 -15.24 -14.65 3.63
C ASP A 9 -15.24 -13.12 3.51
N ALA A 10 -14.26 -12.43 4.13
CA ALA A 10 -14.30 -10.96 4.24
C ALA A 10 -13.73 -10.22 3.02
N HIS A 11 -13.05 -10.89 2.09
CA HIS A 11 -12.30 -10.24 1.03
C HIS A 11 -12.58 -10.83 -0.36
N MET A 12 -13.82 -10.68 -0.84
CA MET A 12 -14.19 -10.98 -2.23
C MET A 12 -14.36 -9.70 -3.04
N PHE A 13 -14.05 -9.76 -4.32
CA PHE A 13 -14.35 -8.66 -5.23
C PHE A 13 -15.86 -8.50 -5.41
N LYS A 14 -16.33 -7.27 -5.21
CA LYS A 14 -17.72 -6.86 -5.39
C LYS A 14 -17.81 -5.69 -6.36
N LEU A 15 -18.12 -5.99 -7.61
CA LEU A 15 -18.33 -4.98 -8.63
C LEU A 15 -19.59 -4.17 -8.34
N LYS A 16 -19.45 -2.86 -8.28
CA LYS A 16 -20.55 -1.91 -8.22
C LYS A 16 -20.60 -1.10 -9.52
N SER A 17 -21.66 -1.27 -10.29
CA SER A 17 -21.87 -0.52 -11.52
C SER A 17 -23.36 -0.34 -11.78
N PRO A 18 -23.80 0.84 -12.26
CA PRO A 18 -25.15 1.04 -12.74
C PRO A 18 -25.40 0.33 -14.08
N TYR A 19 -24.33 -0.12 -14.75
CA TYR A 19 -24.39 -0.76 -16.07
C TYR A 19 -24.36 -2.28 -15.96
N LYS A 20 -24.98 -2.93 -16.96
CA LYS A 20 -24.85 -4.37 -17.20
C LYS A 20 -24.06 -4.60 -18.48
N PRO A 21 -23.36 -5.74 -18.61
CA PRO A 21 -22.71 -6.10 -19.88
C PRO A 21 -23.74 -6.16 -21.02
N THR A 22 -23.40 -5.51 -22.14
CA THR A 22 -24.27 -5.43 -23.35
C THR A 22 -23.47 -5.68 -24.62
N GLY A 23 -24.19 -5.96 -25.73
CA GLY A 23 -23.56 -6.26 -27.02
C GLY A 23 -22.69 -7.51 -26.93
N ASP A 24 -21.44 -7.40 -27.38
CA ASP A 24 -20.46 -8.50 -27.39
C ASP A 24 -19.77 -8.71 -26.04
N GLN A 25 -20.01 -7.85 -25.04
CA GLN A 25 -19.33 -7.94 -23.73
C GLN A 25 -19.61 -9.23 -22.98
N PRO A 26 -20.86 -9.76 -22.89
CA PRO A 26 -21.12 -11.02 -22.21
C PRO A 26 -20.32 -12.19 -22.77
N GLU A 27 -20.28 -12.32 -24.09
CA GLU A 27 -19.52 -13.36 -24.78
C GLU A 27 -18.00 -13.20 -24.56
N ALA A 28 -17.51 -11.95 -24.61
CA ALA A 28 -16.11 -11.64 -24.34
C ALA A 28 -15.70 -12.00 -22.89
N ILE A 29 -16.55 -11.70 -21.90
CA ILE A 29 -16.32 -12.07 -20.49
C ILE A 29 -16.24 -13.59 -20.35
N GLU A 30 -17.20 -14.33 -20.91
CA GLU A 30 -17.24 -15.77 -20.85
C GLU A 30 -15.96 -16.40 -21.46
N LYS A 31 -15.56 -15.94 -22.65
CA LYS A 31 -14.34 -16.39 -23.32
C LYS A 31 -13.08 -16.08 -22.52
N LEU A 32 -12.98 -14.88 -21.93
CA LEU A 32 -11.83 -14.49 -21.10
C LEU A 32 -11.73 -15.30 -19.81
N VAL A 33 -12.86 -15.66 -19.22
CA VAL A 33 -12.89 -16.47 -17.98
C VAL A 33 -12.56 -17.94 -18.26
N ALA A 34 -13.09 -18.52 -19.33
CA ALA A 34 -12.94 -19.93 -19.67
C ALA A 34 -11.76 -20.25 -20.58
N GLY A 35 -11.15 -19.23 -21.18
CA GLY A 35 -10.12 -19.40 -22.22
C GLY A 35 -8.72 -19.71 -21.68
N PRO A 36 -7.72 -19.80 -22.58
CA PRO A 36 -6.33 -20.08 -22.22
C PRO A 36 -5.71 -18.95 -21.40
N ALA A 37 -4.54 -19.23 -20.77
CA ALA A 37 -3.84 -18.29 -19.93
C ALA A 37 -3.42 -16.99 -20.63
N GLN A 38 -3.24 -17.00 -21.94
CA GLN A 38 -2.85 -15.85 -22.75
C GLN A 38 -3.97 -15.51 -23.75
N GLN A 39 -4.50 -14.31 -23.63
CA GLN A 39 -5.62 -13.85 -24.43
C GLN A 39 -5.44 -12.38 -24.82
N VAL A 40 -6.09 -11.96 -25.90
CA VAL A 40 -6.11 -10.57 -26.38
C VAL A 40 -7.56 -10.12 -26.50
N LEU A 41 -7.91 -9.05 -25.77
CA LEU A 41 -9.21 -8.37 -25.90
C LEU A 41 -9.07 -7.20 -26.88
N LEU A 42 -9.65 -7.34 -28.08
CA LEU A 42 -9.74 -6.29 -29.08
C LEU A 42 -11.05 -5.50 -28.94
N GLY A 43 -10.97 -4.21 -29.09
CA GLY A 43 -12.14 -3.34 -29.07
C GLY A 43 -11.76 -1.88 -29.34
N VAL A 44 -12.65 -1.14 -29.98
CA VAL A 44 -12.47 0.29 -30.24
C VAL A 44 -12.44 1.10 -28.92
N THR A 45 -11.93 2.32 -28.99
CA THR A 45 -12.00 3.24 -27.83
C THR A 45 -13.46 3.48 -27.45
N GLY A 46 -13.76 3.44 -26.14
CA GLY A 46 -15.12 3.62 -25.65
C GLY A 46 -16.00 2.36 -25.68
N SER A 47 -15.52 1.20 -26.15
CA SER A 47 -16.29 -0.07 -26.15
C SER A 47 -16.47 -0.71 -24.76
N GLY A 48 -16.02 -0.07 -23.69
CA GLY A 48 -16.16 -0.58 -22.32
C GLY A 48 -15.19 -1.71 -21.96
N LYS A 49 -13.99 -1.76 -22.56
CA LYS A 49 -12.97 -2.78 -22.22
C LYS A 49 -12.65 -2.86 -20.73
N THR A 50 -12.53 -1.71 -20.05
CA THR A 50 -12.28 -1.66 -18.61
C THR A 50 -13.41 -2.31 -17.82
N PHE A 51 -14.66 -2.04 -18.22
CA PHE A 51 -15.84 -2.66 -17.60
C PHE A 51 -15.90 -4.17 -17.87
N THR A 52 -15.56 -4.61 -19.07
CA THR A 52 -15.42 -6.03 -19.41
C THR A 52 -14.40 -6.71 -18.49
N MET A 53 -13.22 -6.11 -18.32
CA MET A 53 -12.19 -6.63 -17.41
C MET A 53 -12.61 -6.61 -15.94
N ALA A 54 -13.36 -5.59 -15.51
CA ALA A 54 -13.91 -5.56 -14.15
C ALA A 54 -14.84 -6.75 -13.87
N ASN A 55 -15.70 -7.12 -14.83
CA ASN A 55 -16.53 -8.32 -14.73
C ASN A 55 -15.72 -9.63 -14.70
N VAL A 56 -14.64 -9.71 -15.50
CA VAL A 56 -13.71 -10.85 -15.45
C VAL A 56 -13.04 -10.96 -14.08
N ILE A 57 -12.56 -9.86 -13.50
CA ILE A 57 -11.94 -9.84 -12.15
C ILE A 57 -12.93 -10.31 -11.10
N GLN A 58 -14.17 -9.79 -11.13
CA GLN A 58 -15.21 -10.23 -10.22
C GLN A 58 -15.49 -11.74 -10.35
N THR A 59 -15.52 -12.27 -11.56
CA THR A 59 -15.82 -13.69 -11.78
C THR A 59 -14.68 -14.59 -11.33
N LEU A 60 -13.42 -14.20 -11.60
CA LEU A 60 -12.25 -15.01 -11.27
C LEU A 60 -11.84 -14.92 -9.80
N GLN A 61 -12.19 -13.85 -9.10
CA GLN A 61 -11.86 -13.65 -7.68
C GLN A 61 -10.36 -13.81 -7.35
N LYS A 62 -9.48 -13.32 -8.23
CA LYS A 62 -8.01 -13.40 -8.08
C LYS A 62 -7.38 -12.04 -7.93
N PRO A 63 -6.34 -11.89 -7.08
CA PRO A 63 -5.51 -10.68 -7.08
C PRO A 63 -5.06 -10.34 -8.50
N THR A 64 -5.17 -9.08 -8.88
CA THR A 64 -4.99 -8.65 -10.27
C THR A 64 -3.95 -7.55 -10.36
N LEU A 65 -3.01 -7.69 -11.32
CA LEU A 65 -2.06 -6.65 -11.69
C LEU A 65 -2.43 -6.09 -13.07
N ILE A 66 -2.60 -4.77 -13.15
CA ILE A 66 -2.89 -4.04 -14.38
C ILE A 66 -1.67 -3.17 -14.69
N ILE A 67 -1.02 -3.44 -15.82
CA ILE A 67 0.19 -2.70 -16.24
C ILE A 67 -0.17 -1.73 -17.35
N SER A 68 0.18 -0.47 -17.17
CA SER A 68 0.01 0.61 -18.12
C SER A 68 1.36 1.14 -18.60
N HIS A 69 1.44 1.61 -19.82
CA HIS A 69 2.68 2.14 -20.40
C HIS A 69 3.09 3.52 -19.85
N ASN A 70 2.19 4.26 -19.23
CA ASN A 70 2.51 5.55 -18.60
C ASN A 70 1.69 5.85 -17.34
N LYS A 71 2.10 6.88 -16.58
CA LYS A 71 1.44 7.30 -15.33
C LYS A 71 0.01 7.81 -15.55
N THR A 72 -0.23 8.53 -16.64
CA THR A 72 -1.54 9.15 -16.92
C THR A 72 -2.62 8.10 -17.16
N LEU A 73 -2.33 7.11 -18.02
CA LEU A 73 -3.25 6.01 -18.24
C LEU A 73 -3.41 5.13 -17.00
N ALA A 74 -2.32 4.92 -16.24
CA ALA A 74 -2.40 4.21 -14.97
C ALA A 74 -3.34 4.94 -13.98
N ALA A 75 -3.28 6.27 -13.90
CA ALA A 75 -4.15 7.07 -13.05
C ALA A 75 -5.63 6.96 -13.48
N GLN A 76 -5.90 7.02 -14.79
CA GLN A 76 -7.25 6.83 -15.31
C GLN A 76 -7.80 5.44 -14.96
N LEU A 77 -7.04 4.37 -15.23
CA LEU A 77 -7.44 3.00 -14.91
C LEU A 77 -7.63 2.81 -13.40
N TYR A 78 -6.74 3.38 -12.58
CA TYR A 78 -6.88 3.35 -11.12
C TYR A 78 -8.22 3.96 -10.68
N GLN A 79 -8.59 5.13 -11.22
CA GLN A 79 -9.86 5.78 -10.92
C GLN A 79 -11.04 4.91 -11.34
N GLU A 80 -11.05 4.40 -12.59
CA GLU A 80 -12.11 3.54 -13.11
C GLU A 80 -12.31 2.28 -12.26
N PHE A 81 -11.22 1.57 -11.93
CA PHE A 81 -11.30 0.37 -11.09
C PHE A 81 -11.71 0.66 -9.66
N ARG A 82 -11.30 1.79 -9.08
CA ARG A 82 -11.73 2.22 -7.76
C ARG A 82 -13.23 2.51 -7.71
N ASP A 83 -13.76 3.10 -8.77
CA ASP A 83 -15.19 3.36 -8.88
C ASP A 83 -15.99 2.05 -9.05
N TYR A 84 -15.45 1.07 -9.78
CA TYR A 84 -16.05 -0.26 -9.91
C TYR A 84 -15.93 -1.12 -8.65
N PHE A 85 -14.90 -0.97 -7.85
CA PHE A 85 -14.62 -1.79 -6.67
C PHE A 85 -14.41 -0.93 -5.39
N PRO A 86 -15.42 -0.15 -4.97
CA PRO A 86 -15.27 0.80 -3.86
C PRO A 86 -15.04 0.14 -2.49
N GLU A 87 -15.36 -1.15 -2.34
CA GLU A 87 -15.16 -1.93 -1.10
C GLU A 87 -13.88 -2.76 -1.10
N ASN A 88 -13.18 -2.82 -2.24
CA ASN A 88 -11.99 -3.65 -2.43
C ASN A 88 -10.71 -2.81 -2.44
N ALA A 89 -9.56 -3.46 -2.30
CA ALA A 89 -8.27 -2.79 -2.27
C ALA A 89 -7.77 -2.50 -3.69
N VAL A 90 -8.19 -1.37 -4.27
CA VAL A 90 -7.60 -0.88 -5.51
C VAL A 90 -6.41 0.00 -5.17
N SER A 91 -5.25 -0.34 -5.69
CA SER A 91 -3.96 0.25 -5.33
C SER A 91 -3.26 0.84 -6.55
N TYR A 92 -2.55 1.95 -6.35
CA TYR A 92 -1.82 2.66 -7.40
C TYR A 92 -0.31 2.52 -7.18
N PHE A 93 0.41 2.04 -8.18
CA PHE A 93 1.83 1.74 -8.07
C PHE A 93 2.62 2.25 -9.27
N VAL A 94 3.07 3.49 -9.20
CA VAL A 94 3.87 4.15 -10.24
C VAL A 94 5.16 4.73 -9.68
N SER A 95 6.04 5.25 -10.52
CA SER A 95 7.25 5.94 -10.05
C SER A 95 6.88 7.14 -9.16
N TYR A 96 7.51 7.24 -7.99
CA TYR A 96 7.30 8.35 -7.04
C TYR A 96 8.09 9.61 -7.37
N TYR A 97 8.95 9.57 -8.40
CA TYR A 97 9.65 10.75 -8.87
C TYR A 97 8.71 11.61 -9.75
N ASP A 98 8.46 12.84 -9.32
CA ASP A 98 7.73 13.82 -10.13
C ASP A 98 8.66 14.56 -11.06
N TYR A 99 9.88 14.82 -10.61
CA TYR A 99 10.91 15.48 -11.38
C TYR A 99 12.24 14.71 -11.25
N TYR A 100 12.91 14.52 -12.36
CA TYR A 100 14.23 13.94 -12.42
C TYR A 100 15.09 14.75 -13.38
N GLN A 101 16.07 15.47 -12.85
CA GLN A 101 17.11 16.13 -13.61
C GLN A 101 18.40 15.35 -13.43
N PRO A 102 18.94 14.73 -14.49
CA PRO A 102 20.25 14.11 -14.42
C PRO A 102 21.32 15.19 -14.23
N GLU A 103 22.41 14.80 -13.60
CA GLU A 103 23.61 15.63 -13.56
C GLU A 103 24.11 15.88 -14.99
N ALA A 104 24.51 17.10 -15.27
CA ALA A 104 25.08 17.50 -16.55
C ALA A 104 26.18 18.55 -16.34
N TYR A 105 27.21 18.48 -17.17
CA TYR A 105 28.26 19.47 -17.21
C TYR A 105 28.26 20.19 -18.56
N ILE A 106 28.20 21.51 -18.52
CA ILE A 106 28.23 22.37 -19.72
C ILE A 106 29.65 22.98 -19.84
N PRO A 107 30.53 22.42 -20.69
CA PRO A 107 31.92 22.86 -20.79
C PRO A 107 32.10 24.30 -21.23
N GLN A 108 31.13 24.82 -22.01
CA GLN A 108 31.19 26.20 -22.57
C GLN A 108 31.05 27.27 -21.51
N SER A 109 30.31 26.99 -20.42
CA SER A 109 30.07 27.94 -19.33
C SER A 109 30.70 27.50 -18.00
N ASP A 110 31.44 26.39 -18.00
CA ASP A 110 31.96 25.73 -16.79
C ASP A 110 30.89 25.55 -15.71
N THR A 111 29.72 25.17 -16.17
CA THR A 111 28.54 25.03 -15.28
C THR A 111 28.25 23.55 -15.03
N TYR A 112 28.27 23.17 -13.75
CA TYR A 112 27.82 21.87 -13.29
C TYR A 112 26.36 21.95 -12.82
N ILE A 113 25.48 21.16 -13.44
CA ILE A 113 24.09 21.02 -13.05
C ILE A 113 23.99 19.78 -12.16
N GLU A 114 23.65 19.98 -10.90
CA GLU A 114 23.51 18.90 -9.94
C GLU A 114 22.28 18.05 -10.27
N LYS A 115 22.35 16.77 -9.88
CA LYS A 115 21.21 15.87 -9.95
C LYS A 115 20.13 16.34 -8.99
N GLU A 116 18.93 16.60 -9.52
CA GLU A 116 17.77 16.96 -8.71
C GLU A 116 16.67 15.92 -8.87
N THR A 117 16.13 15.47 -7.73
CA THR A 117 15.01 14.54 -7.70
C THR A 117 13.98 15.02 -6.69
N ASN A 118 12.74 15.11 -7.11
CA ASN A 118 11.63 15.44 -6.23
C ASN A 118 10.74 14.20 -6.04
N ILE A 119 10.60 13.75 -4.79
CA ILE A 119 9.79 12.60 -4.42
C ILE A 119 8.39 13.08 -4.05
N ASN A 120 7.38 12.49 -4.68
CA ASN A 120 6.00 12.74 -4.34
C ASN A 120 5.57 11.85 -3.17
N ASP A 121 5.37 12.46 -2.00
CA ASP A 121 4.99 11.77 -0.77
C ASP A 121 3.65 11.03 -0.88
N GLN A 122 2.70 11.53 -1.67
CA GLN A 122 1.41 10.88 -1.87
C GLN A 122 1.57 9.60 -2.70
N ILE A 123 2.39 9.65 -3.75
CA ILE A 123 2.67 8.46 -4.56
C ILE A 123 3.45 7.43 -3.73
N ASP A 124 4.41 7.85 -2.92
CA ASP A 124 5.15 6.96 -2.03
C ASP A 124 4.20 6.26 -1.03
N LYS A 125 3.27 6.99 -0.42
CA LYS A 125 2.20 6.42 0.42
C LYS A 125 1.39 5.36 -0.33
N LEU A 126 0.93 5.67 -1.54
CA LEU A 126 0.13 4.74 -2.34
C LEU A 126 0.91 3.46 -2.71
N ARG A 127 2.22 3.58 -2.94
CA ARG A 127 3.10 2.42 -3.18
C ARG A 127 3.23 1.53 -1.95
N LEU A 128 3.45 2.12 -0.76
CA LEU A 128 3.49 1.39 0.50
C LEU A 128 2.14 0.73 0.80
N ALA A 129 1.03 1.44 0.56
CA ALA A 129 -0.32 0.89 0.70
C ALA A 129 -0.55 -0.30 -0.24
N ALA A 130 -0.08 -0.24 -1.49
CA ALA A 130 -0.17 -1.35 -2.44
C ALA A 130 0.57 -2.59 -1.92
N THR A 131 1.79 -2.43 -1.42
CA THR A 131 2.58 -3.54 -0.85
C THR A 131 1.90 -4.13 0.39
N THR A 132 1.42 -3.27 1.29
CA THR A 132 0.70 -3.71 2.49
C THR A 132 -0.59 -4.47 2.13
N ASN A 133 -1.39 -3.96 1.18
CA ASN A 133 -2.61 -4.61 0.72
C ASN A 133 -2.33 -6.00 0.12
N LEU A 134 -1.28 -6.15 -0.69
CA LEU A 134 -0.89 -7.44 -1.28
C LEU A 134 -0.50 -8.48 -0.22
N LEU A 135 0.03 -8.05 0.92
CA LEU A 135 0.41 -8.96 2.01
C LEU A 135 -0.76 -9.31 2.94
N THR A 136 -1.79 -8.47 2.99
CA THR A 136 -2.87 -8.58 3.99
C THR A 136 -4.20 -9.03 3.41
N ARG A 137 -4.44 -8.81 2.11
CA ARG A 137 -5.73 -9.01 1.45
C ARG A 137 -5.59 -9.91 0.24
N LYS A 138 -6.72 -10.52 -0.18
CA LYS A 138 -6.82 -11.33 -1.39
C LYS A 138 -7.57 -10.61 -2.51
N ASP A 139 -8.35 -9.60 -2.18
CA ASP A 139 -9.16 -8.79 -3.08
C ASP A 139 -8.42 -7.51 -3.51
N VAL A 140 -7.22 -7.67 -4.05
CA VAL A 140 -6.33 -6.56 -4.42
C VAL A 140 -6.23 -6.40 -5.92
N ILE A 141 -6.47 -5.19 -6.40
CA ILE A 141 -6.15 -4.76 -7.77
C ILE A 141 -5.01 -3.74 -7.68
N VAL A 142 -3.89 -4.03 -8.30
CA VAL A 142 -2.78 -3.08 -8.41
C VAL A 142 -2.74 -2.53 -9.83
N VAL A 143 -2.94 -1.23 -9.97
CA VAL A 143 -2.74 -0.53 -11.25
C VAL A 143 -1.36 0.10 -11.24
N SER A 144 -0.52 -0.31 -12.16
CA SER A 144 0.90 0.03 -12.18
C SER A 144 1.37 0.57 -13.54
N SER A 145 2.43 1.36 -13.50
CA SER A 145 3.28 1.62 -14.66
C SER A 145 4.43 0.61 -14.72
N VAL A 146 5.36 0.81 -15.63
CA VAL A 146 6.59 0.01 -15.74
C VAL A 146 7.40 -0.09 -14.44
N SER A 147 7.12 0.77 -13.44
CA SER A 147 7.77 0.74 -12.12
C SER A 147 7.63 -0.59 -11.36
N CYS A 148 6.63 -1.41 -11.70
CA CYS A 148 6.41 -2.70 -11.03
C CYS A 148 7.44 -3.78 -11.42
N ILE A 149 8.22 -3.59 -12.50
CA ILE A 149 9.23 -4.55 -12.93
C ILE A 149 10.57 -4.38 -12.20
N TYR A 150 10.78 -3.25 -11.53
CA TYR A 150 11.99 -3.00 -10.77
C TYR A 150 11.90 -3.63 -9.38
N ASN A 151 13.00 -4.25 -8.95
CA ASN A 151 13.07 -4.88 -7.64
C ASN A 151 12.92 -3.85 -6.51
N LEU A 152 12.03 -4.13 -5.56
CA LEU A 152 11.76 -3.33 -4.37
C LEU A 152 12.27 -3.99 -3.07
N GLY A 153 13.10 -5.02 -3.19
CA GLY A 153 13.49 -5.86 -2.07
C GLY A 153 12.67 -7.17 -1.99
N SER A 154 12.93 -7.97 -0.98
CA SER A 154 12.24 -9.23 -0.78
C SER A 154 10.89 -9.04 -0.10
N PRO A 155 9.76 -9.47 -0.70
CA PRO A 155 8.46 -9.47 -0.04
C PRO A 155 8.44 -10.32 1.24
N VAL A 156 9.28 -11.36 1.29
CA VAL A 156 9.42 -12.23 2.46
C VAL A 156 10.07 -11.49 3.62
N GLU A 157 11.13 -10.72 3.36
CA GLU A 157 11.79 -9.91 4.39
C GLU A 157 10.87 -8.77 4.87
N TYR A 158 10.18 -8.10 3.95
CA TYR A 158 9.18 -7.09 4.29
C TYR A 158 8.05 -7.67 5.17
N GLY A 159 7.55 -8.86 4.85
CA GLY A 159 6.53 -9.56 5.62
C GLY A 159 7.00 -10.09 6.98
N LYS A 160 8.31 -10.38 7.15
CA LYS A 160 8.89 -10.78 8.45
C LYS A 160 9.08 -9.59 9.40
N THR A 161 9.19 -8.39 8.86
CA THR A 161 9.47 -7.17 9.60
C THR A 161 8.17 -6.45 9.99
N ILE A 162 7.20 -7.18 10.59
CA ILE A 162 5.93 -6.61 11.05
C ILE A 162 5.98 -6.47 12.57
N LEU A 163 5.46 -5.36 13.09
CA LEU A 163 5.22 -5.19 14.52
C LEU A 163 3.75 -5.50 14.82
N GLU A 164 3.51 -6.65 15.44
CA GLU A 164 2.19 -7.06 15.89
C GLU A 164 1.92 -6.46 17.27
N LEU A 165 0.89 -5.65 17.38
CA LEU A 165 0.41 -5.04 18.62
C LEU A 165 -0.91 -5.66 19.02
N ALA A 166 -1.08 -5.96 20.30
CA ALA A 166 -2.34 -6.46 20.88
C ALA A 166 -2.55 -5.87 22.27
N VAL A 167 -3.79 -5.61 22.62
CA VAL A 167 -4.14 -5.25 24.00
C VAL A 167 -3.81 -6.41 24.91
N GLY A 168 -3.08 -6.15 26.00
CA GLY A 168 -2.57 -7.18 26.93
C GLY A 168 -1.22 -7.77 26.54
N LEU A 169 -0.64 -7.43 25.40
CA LEU A 169 0.70 -7.88 25.00
C LEU A 169 1.74 -7.37 26.00
N LYS A 170 2.48 -8.30 26.58
CA LYS A 170 3.60 -8.02 27.49
C LYS A 170 4.83 -7.67 26.65
N ILE A 171 5.13 -6.40 26.55
CA ILE A 171 6.26 -5.85 25.82
C ILE A 171 6.66 -4.54 26.49
N THR A 172 7.94 -4.22 26.60
CA THR A 172 8.37 -2.95 27.16
C THR A 172 8.27 -1.82 26.13
N ARG A 173 8.11 -0.59 26.59
CA ARG A 173 8.10 0.59 25.72
C ARG A 173 9.35 0.65 24.85
N ASP A 174 10.53 0.41 25.42
CA ASP A 174 11.79 0.46 24.68
C ASP A 174 11.89 -0.61 23.59
N GLN A 175 11.33 -1.80 23.83
CA GLN A 175 11.20 -2.83 22.78
C GLN A 175 10.28 -2.37 21.64
N ILE A 176 9.16 -1.68 21.94
CA ILE A 176 8.28 -1.12 20.92
C ILE A 176 9.05 -0.09 20.09
N LEU A 177 9.75 0.85 20.74
CA LEU A 177 10.51 1.89 20.06
C LEU A 177 11.65 1.32 19.20
N MET A 178 12.35 0.31 19.70
CA MET A 178 13.38 -0.40 18.94
C MET A 178 12.78 -1.05 17.68
N ARG A 179 11.64 -1.73 17.82
CA ARG A 179 10.95 -2.34 16.68
C ARG A 179 10.47 -1.30 15.68
N LEU A 180 9.98 -0.13 16.11
CA LEU A 180 9.61 0.97 15.22
C LEU A 180 10.81 1.50 14.43
N ASN A 181 11.98 1.61 15.06
CA ASN A 181 13.21 1.97 14.35
C ASN A 181 13.62 0.90 13.33
N ASP A 182 13.53 -0.39 13.68
CA ASP A 182 13.74 -1.50 12.70
C ASP A 182 12.80 -1.39 11.49
N LEU A 183 11.56 -0.94 11.72
CA LEU A 183 10.57 -0.67 10.68
C LEU A 183 10.79 0.65 9.93
N GLN A 184 11.89 1.34 10.18
CA GLN A 184 12.26 2.63 9.56
C GLN A 184 11.30 3.78 9.89
N TYR A 185 10.59 3.73 11.02
CA TYR A 185 9.91 4.89 11.57
C TYR A 185 10.89 5.78 12.30
N SER A 186 10.76 7.09 12.10
CA SER A 186 11.60 8.09 12.78
C SER A 186 10.87 8.70 13.97
N ARG A 187 11.59 8.97 15.07
CA ARG A 187 11.00 9.71 16.18
C ARG A 187 10.86 11.19 15.83
N SER A 188 9.67 11.74 16.05
CA SER A 188 9.41 13.16 15.86
C SER A 188 8.35 13.65 16.85
N ASP A 189 8.79 14.32 17.91
CA ASP A 189 7.90 14.78 18.97
C ASP A 189 7.19 16.12 18.60
N TYR A 190 7.74 16.89 17.67
CA TYR A 190 7.23 18.19 17.23
C TYR A 190 6.49 18.16 15.90
N SER A 191 6.96 17.38 14.93
CA SER A 191 6.38 17.26 13.60
C SER A 191 5.85 15.84 13.40
N PHE A 192 4.57 15.64 13.71
CA PHE A 192 3.94 14.32 13.60
C PHE A 192 3.35 14.15 12.20
N HIS A 193 4.09 13.41 11.37
CA HIS A 193 3.74 13.16 9.98
C HIS A 193 3.95 11.68 9.64
N ARG A 194 3.57 11.29 8.47
CA ARG A 194 3.65 9.91 7.93
C ARG A 194 5.05 9.29 8.13
N GLY A 195 5.10 8.07 8.63
CA GLY A 195 6.36 7.35 8.92
C GLY A 195 7.09 7.83 10.17
N THR A 196 6.43 8.58 11.05
CA THR A 196 6.99 9.01 12.33
C THR A 196 6.22 8.47 13.52
N TYR A 197 6.87 8.43 14.67
CA TYR A 197 6.23 8.18 15.94
C TYR A 197 6.64 9.25 16.96
N ARG A 198 5.79 9.47 17.96
CA ARG A 198 6.06 10.35 19.10
C ARG A 198 5.73 9.66 20.42
N VAL A 199 6.40 10.07 21.48
CA VAL A 199 6.24 9.50 22.83
C VAL A 199 5.86 10.58 23.81
N ARG A 200 4.77 10.38 24.55
CA ARG A 200 4.30 11.28 25.59
C ARG A 200 3.92 10.48 26.84
N GLY A 201 4.88 10.32 27.75
CA GLY A 201 4.69 9.50 28.95
C GLY A 201 4.43 8.04 28.60
N GLU A 202 3.24 7.56 28.95
CA GLU A 202 2.80 6.18 28.70
C GLU A 202 2.15 5.99 27.30
N ILE A 203 2.07 7.04 26.51
CA ILE A 203 1.42 7.03 25.20
C ILE A 203 2.49 7.05 24.11
N VAL A 204 2.34 6.17 23.12
CA VAL A 204 3.09 6.19 21.87
C VAL A 204 2.08 6.35 20.71
N ASP A 205 2.21 7.43 19.97
CA ASP A 205 1.44 7.67 18.74
C ASP A 205 2.34 7.31 17.54
N ILE A 206 1.82 6.51 16.61
CA ILE A 206 2.52 6.03 15.40
C ILE A 206 1.72 6.49 14.19
N CYS A 207 2.28 7.41 13.37
CA CYS A 207 1.67 7.84 12.13
C CYS A 207 2.01 6.86 11.02
N LEU A 208 1.00 6.14 10.51
CA LEU A 208 1.21 5.07 9.55
C LEU A 208 1.79 5.59 8.23
N ALA A 209 2.74 4.85 7.66
CA ALA A 209 3.41 5.27 6.43
C ALA A 209 2.54 5.04 5.17
N TYR A 210 1.55 4.17 5.25
CA TYR A 210 0.71 3.68 4.16
C TYR A 210 -0.76 4.11 4.26
N GLU A 211 -1.16 4.84 5.34
CA GLU A 211 -2.51 5.35 5.55
C GLU A 211 -2.48 6.80 6.07
N ASP A 212 -3.63 7.50 5.98
CA ASP A 212 -3.81 8.84 6.55
C ASP A 212 -4.30 8.80 8.01
N SER A 213 -3.88 7.80 8.76
CA SER A 213 -4.28 7.60 10.14
C SER A 213 -3.07 7.30 11.02
N ALA A 214 -3.24 7.45 12.31
CA ALA A 214 -2.24 7.07 13.28
C ALA A 214 -2.81 6.09 14.31
N ILE A 215 -1.92 5.31 14.92
CA ILE A 215 -2.25 4.39 16.00
C ILE A 215 -1.73 4.99 17.30
N ARG A 216 -2.61 5.14 18.26
CA ARG A 216 -2.26 5.46 19.64
C ARG A 216 -2.25 4.20 20.47
N LEU A 217 -1.14 3.90 21.10
CA LEU A 217 -1.03 2.86 22.10
C LEU A 217 -0.77 3.47 23.49
N THR A 218 -1.45 2.95 24.50
CA THR A 218 -1.19 3.27 25.90
C THR A 218 -0.53 2.06 26.57
N HIS A 219 0.51 2.31 27.35
CA HIS A 219 1.34 1.30 27.98
C HIS A 219 1.47 1.56 29.50
N ASP A 220 1.30 0.55 30.34
CA ASP A 220 1.37 0.68 31.81
C ASP A 220 2.77 0.37 32.41
N GLY A 221 3.79 0.31 31.58
CA GLY A 221 5.14 -0.09 31.97
C GLY A 221 5.44 -1.57 31.72
N ALA A 222 4.42 -2.46 31.72
CA ALA A 222 4.57 -3.90 31.55
C ALA A 222 3.87 -4.45 30.30
N LYS A 223 2.76 -3.85 29.88
CA LYS A 223 1.92 -4.32 28.78
C LYS A 223 1.19 -3.17 28.11
N ILE A 224 0.69 -3.44 26.90
CA ILE A 224 -0.21 -2.54 26.18
C ILE A 224 -1.61 -2.63 26.80
N THR A 225 -2.14 -1.51 27.28
CA THR A 225 -3.47 -1.44 27.90
C THR A 225 -4.56 -1.00 26.94
N LYS A 226 -4.21 -0.19 25.92
CA LYS A 226 -5.18 0.33 24.94
C LYS A 226 -4.53 0.53 23.58
N LEU A 227 -5.31 0.28 22.53
CA LEU A 227 -4.98 0.57 21.14
C LEU A 227 -6.15 1.34 20.51
N GLU A 228 -5.86 2.47 19.88
CA GLU A 228 -6.85 3.32 19.23
C GLU A 228 -6.36 3.79 17.86
N LYS A 229 -7.27 3.88 16.90
CA LYS A 229 -7.01 4.57 15.63
C LYS A 229 -7.38 6.05 15.80
N ILE A 230 -6.44 6.94 15.51
CA ILE A 230 -6.62 8.39 15.69
C ILE A 230 -6.37 9.14 14.38
N ASP A 231 -6.96 10.30 14.25
CA ASP A 231 -6.59 11.29 13.25
C ASP A 231 -5.24 11.94 13.61
N PRO A 232 -4.23 11.92 12.75
CA PRO A 232 -2.89 12.43 13.08
C PRO A 232 -2.84 13.94 13.31
N ILE A 233 -3.79 14.72 12.75
CA ILE A 233 -3.84 16.19 12.83
C ILE A 233 -4.54 16.61 14.11
N SER A 234 -5.78 16.15 14.32
CA SER A 234 -6.59 16.53 15.48
C SER A 234 -6.27 15.70 16.74
N GLY A 235 -5.69 14.52 16.58
CA GLY A 235 -5.46 13.56 17.65
C GLY A 235 -6.74 12.92 18.20
N THR A 236 -7.88 13.14 17.55
CA THR A 236 -9.17 12.57 17.95
C THR A 236 -9.26 11.10 17.58
N THR A 237 -9.88 10.31 18.47
CA THR A 237 -10.09 8.88 18.24
C THR A 237 -11.13 8.67 17.14
N MET A 238 -10.78 7.89 16.12
CA MET A 238 -11.66 7.53 15.01
C MET A 238 -12.53 6.31 15.38
N ASN A 239 -13.37 6.43 16.41
CA ASN A 239 -14.44 5.49 16.83
C ASN A 239 -14.13 3.98 16.92
N TYR A 240 -12.86 3.55 16.98
CA TYR A 240 -12.51 2.13 17.08
C TYR A 240 -11.47 1.87 18.14
N GLU A 241 -11.86 1.18 19.21
CA GLU A 241 -10.90 0.46 20.05
C GLU A 241 -10.45 -0.79 19.30
N LEU A 242 -9.16 -0.87 19.05
CA LEU A 242 -8.56 -2.00 18.37
C LEU A 242 -8.15 -3.06 19.41
N LYS A 243 -8.46 -4.32 19.16
CA LYS A 243 -7.91 -5.42 19.95
C LYS A 243 -6.50 -5.79 19.50
N THR A 244 -6.25 -5.70 18.20
CA THR A 244 -4.96 -6.01 17.58
C THR A 244 -4.69 -5.05 16.42
N MET A 245 -3.40 -4.78 16.15
CA MET A 245 -2.95 -3.99 14.99
C MET A 245 -1.59 -4.45 14.53
N ASN A 246 -1.41 -4.55 13.21
CA ASN A 246 -0.13 -4.82 12.59
C ASN A 246 0.45 -3.54 12.00
N ILE A 247 1.66 -3.18 12.41
CA ILE A 247 2.39 -2.04 11.86
C ILE A 247 3.39 -2.56 10.83
N TYR A 248 3.27 -2.06 9.60
CA TYR A 248 4.12 -2.39 8.47
C TYR A 248 5.23 -1.35 8.32
N PRO A 249 6.34 -1.72 7.65
CA PRO A 249 7.47 -0.83 7.47
C PRO A 249 7.13 0.51 6.81
N ALA A 250 7.86 1.55 7.21
CA ALA A 250 7.71 2.89 6.65
C ALA A 250 8.44 3.07 5.30
N LYS A 251 9.27 2.10 4.90
CA LYS A 251 10.01 2.11 3.61
C LYS A 251 10.01 0.72 2.99
N HIS A 252 10.13 0.66 1.65
CA HIS A 252 10.20 -0.62 0.92
C HIS A 252 11.53 -1.35 1.14
N TYR A 253 12.63 -0.61 1.23
CA TYR A 253 13.97 -1.18 1.39
C TYR A 253 14.29 -1.34 2.87
N ILE A 254 14.22 -2.58 3.35
CA ILE A 254 14.63 -2.96 4.70
C ILE A 254 15.77 -3.95 4.54
N ALA A 255 16.95 -3.58 5.03
CA ALA A 255 18.05 -4.52 5.17
C ALA A 255 17.76 -5.40 6.39
N GLY A 256 17.73 -6.72 6.21
CA GLY A 256 17.70 -7.65 7.34
C GLY A 256 18.91 -7.39 8.26
N ARG A 257 18.74 -7.59 9.55
CA ARG A 257 19.83 -7.40 10.54
C ARG A 257 21.09 -8.21 10.20
N ASP A 258 20.93 -9.34 9.51
CA ASP A 258 22.03 -10.22 9.13
C ASP A 258 22.89 -9.67 7.97
N ASN A 259 22.37 -8.69 7.20
CA ASN A 259 23.07 -8.05 6.09
C ASN A 259 23.71 -6.68 6.45
N GLN A 260 23.64 -6.26 7.71
CA GLN A 260 24.29 -5.02 8.18
C GLN A 260 25.70 -5.25 8.74
N ALA A 261 26.19 -6.49 8.70
CA ALA A 261 27.47 -6.89 9.28
C ALA A 261 28.56 -7.22 8.23
N GLU A 262 28.37 -6.84 6.95
CA GLU A 262 29.42 -6.88 5.90
C GLU A 262 29.86 -5.50 5.45
#